data_bdf4895d094c099c706346247bbd6899
#
_entry.id   bdf4895d094c099c706346247bbd6899
#
_cell.length_a   1.000
_cell.length_b   1.000
_cell.length_c   1.000
_cell.angle_alpha   90.00
_cell.angle_beta   90.00
_cell.angle_gamma   90.00
#
_symmetry.space_group_name_H-M   'P 1'
#
loop_
_entity.id
_entity.type
_entity.pdbx_description
1 polymer ?
#
loop_
_entity_poly.entity_id
_entity_poly.type
_entity_poly.pdbx_seq_one_letter_code
_entity_poly.pdbx_strand_id
1 'polypeptide(L)'
;TMPDGLRQSLALMRTFTDTPEEAAAFFALLLQQADARIHAFAEARRLHETGLRLLGWAVVDALVPAEAKDAAGWKRNYCPVCGRPPVLAVLRKEQQGRARFLVCDGCHTVWPYVRVGCVYCGNQDLEKMKVLEPEGEEEMRLDVCEECHTYLKTYQGGKQRDPKAPDGPNVSEIIYRHDWATLHLDLLAQEQGLVKRGSVLLAAALVFDEG
;
A
#
# COMPACT_ATOMS: atom_id res chain seq x y z
N THR A 1 0.14 18.46 -21.21
CA THR A 1 -0.14 17.38 -22.18
C THR A 1 0.06 16.05 -21.47
N MET A 2 -0.87 15.13 -21.67
CA MET A 2 -0.79 13.79 -21.08
C MET A 2 0.40 13.01 -21.67
N PRO A 3 1.26 12.39 -20.84
CA PRO A 3 2.37 11.57 -21.31
C PRO A 3 1.89 10.43 -22.23
N ASP A 4 2.69 10.10 -23.24
CA ASP A 4 2.30 9.11 -24.26
C ASP A 4 2.04 7.72 -23.67
N GLY A 5 2.85 7.27 -22.72
CA GLY A 5 2.65 5.98 -22.04
C GLY A 5 1.32 5.90 -21.27
N LEU A 6 0.89 6.99 -20.64
CA LEU A 6 -0.42 7.04 -19.97
C LEU A 6 -1.57 7.02 -20.99
N ARG A 7 -1.40 7.70 -22.11
CA ARG A 7 -2.37 7.70 -23.22
C ARG A 7 -2.54 6.30 -23.81
N GLN A 8 -1.44 5.56 -24.00
CA GLN A 8 -1.46 4.18 -24.48
C GLN A 8 -2.14 3.24 -23.49
N SER A 9 -1.82 3.37 -22.19
CA SER A 9 -2.48 2.59 -21.14
C SER A 9 -3.98 2.86 -21.07
N LEU A 10 -4.41 4.12 -21.25
CA LEU A 10 -5.82 4.48 -21.30
C LEU A 10 -6.52 3.89 -22.55
N ALA A 11 -5.82 3.87 -23.68
CA ALA A 11 -6.35 3.26 -24.91
C ALA A 11 -6.56 1.74 -24.71
N LEU A 12 -5.60 1.03 -24.08
CA LEU A 12 -5.78 -0.38 -23.75
C LEU A 12 -6.99 -0.62 -22.82
N MET A 13 -7.14 0.18 -21.76
CA MET A 13 -8.28 0.02 -20.85
C MET A 13 -9.63 0.17 -21.55
N ARG A 14 -9.70 0.99 -22.59
CA ARG A 14 -10.92 1.11 -23.41
C ARG A 14 -11.20 -0.14 -24.22
N THR A 15 -10.18 -0.87 -24.67
CA THR A 15 -10.38 -2.13 -25.41
C THR A 15 -10.85 -3.28 -24.54
N PHE A 16 -10.70 -3.18 -23.22
CA PHE A 16 -11.15 -4.21 -22.27
C PHE A 16 -12.67 -4.42 -22.27
N THR A 17 -13.44 -3.45 -22.72
CA THR A 17 -14.89 -3.64 -22.96
C THR A 17 -15.17 -4.65 -24.06
N ASP A 18 -14.29 -4.75 -25.04
CA ASP A 18 -14.42 -5.60 -26.22
C ASP A 18 -13.60 -6.90 -26.10
N THR A 19 -12.74 -6.98 -25.10
CA THR A 19 -11.84 -8.12 -24.84
C THR A 19 -11.92 -8.56 -23.37
N PRO A 20 -13.05 -9.12 -22.92
CA PRO A 20 -13.27 -9.43 -21.50
C PRO A 20 -12.30 -10.47 -20.95
N GLU A 21 -11.79 -11.41 -21.76
CA GLU A 21 -10.81 -12.41 -21.34
C GLU A 21 -9.44 -11.75 -21.04
N GLU A 22 -9.03 -10.77 -21.84
CA GLU A 22 -7.79 -10.01 -21.61
C GLU A 22 -7.92 -9.13 -20.38
N ALA A 23 -9.07 -8.48 -20.21
CA ALA A 23 -9.38 -7.71 -19.01
C ALA A 23 -9.30 -8.58 -17.75
N ALA A 24 -9.97 -9.73 -17.76
CA ALA A 24 -9.96 -10.66 -16.64
C ALA A 24 -8.53 -11.13 -16.31
N ALA A 25 -7.72 -11.45 -17.32
CA ALA A 25 -6.33 -11.84 -17.13
C ALA A 25 -5.51 -10.71 -16.48
N PHE A 26 -5.64 -9.47 -16.96
CA PHE A 26 -4.93 -8.33 -16.38
C PHE A 26 -5.37 -8.04 -14.95
N PHE A 27 -6.68 -7.97 -14.68
CA PHE A 27 -7.18 -7.71 -13.32
C PHE A 27 -6.84 -8.85 -12.35
N ALA A 28 -6.79 -10.11 -12.82
CA ALA A 28 -6.32 -11.22 -11.99
C ALA A 28 -4.85 -11.03 -11.57
N LEU A 29 -3.97 -10.57 -12.48
CA LEU A 29 -2.58 -10.25 -12.14
C LEU A 29 -2.49 -9.11 -11.13
N LEU A 30 -3.28 -8.06 -11.34
CA LEU A 30 -3.31 -6.88 -10.47
C LEU A 30 -3.76 -7.25 -9.05
N LEU A 31 -4.85 -8.00 -8.91
CA LEU A 31 -5.39 -8.44 -7.62
C LEU A 31 -4.48 -9.46 -6.91
N GLN A 32 -3.76 -10.29 -7.66
CA GLN A 32 -2.76 -11.22 -7.12
C GLN A 32 -1.43 -10.54 -6.78
N GLN A 33 -1.27 -9.25 -7.10
CA GLN A 33 -0.03 -8.50 -6.93
C GLN A 33 1.17 -9.20 -7.60
N ALA A 34 0.93 -9.75 -8.77
CA ALA A 34 1.90 -10.53 -9.54
C ALA A 34 2.87 -9.60 -10.29
N ASP A 35 3.71 -8.85 -9.55
CA ASP A 35 4.52 -7.74 -10.07
C ASP A 35 5.33 -8.09 -11.32
N ALA A 36 6.10 -9.19 -11.31
CA ALA A 36 6.89 -9.61 -12.46
C ALA A 36 6.01 -9.92 -13.69
N ARG A 37 4.81 -10.46 -13.49
CA ARG A 37 3.88 -10.77 -14.57
C ARG A 37 3.18 -9.51 -15.10
N ILE A 38 2.89 -8.54 -14.24
CA ILE A 38 2.36 -7.24 -14.67
C ILE A 38 3.42 -6.49 -15.47
N HIS A 39 4.68 -6.51 -15.02
CA HIS A 39 5.80 -5.96 -15.77
C HIS A 39 5.88 -6.59 -17.18
N ALA A 40 5.93 -7.91 -17.27
CA ALA A 40 5.98 -8.62 -18.55
C ALA A 40 4.75 -8.33 -19.44
N PHE A 41 3.57 -8.19 -18.83
CA PHE A 41 2.35 -7.81 -19.56
C PHE A 41 2.45 -6.40 -20.17
N ALA A 42 2.99 -5.45 -19.42
CA ALA A 42 3.17 -4.06 -19.87
C ALA A 42 4.26 -3.99 -20.96
N GLU A 43 5.41 -4.67 -20.75
CA GLU A 43 6.54 -4.70 -21.69
C GLU A 43 6.13 -5.29 -23.04
N ALA A 44 5.45 -6.43 -23.04
CA ALA A 44 4.98 -7.09 -24.25
C ALA A 44 4.06 -6.21 -25.12
N ARG A 45 3.42 -5.21 -24.50
CA ARG A 45 2.48 -4.28 -25.15
C ARG A 45 3.05 -2.85 -25.29
N ARG A 46 4.31 -2.64 -24.90
CA ARG A 46 4.97 -1.31 -24.88
C ARG A 46 4.16 -0.26 -24.11
N LEU A 47 3.57 -0.68 -22.98
CA LEU A 47 2.76 0.18 -22.11
C LEU A 47 3.61 0.72 -20.97
N HIS A 48 3.24 1.87 -20.45
CA HIS A 48 3.80 2.40 -19.22
C HIS A 48 3.20 1.65 -18.01
N GLU A 49 4.00 0.77 -17.38
CA GLU A 49 3.53 -0.13 -16.30
C GLU A 49 2.83 0.63 -15.17
N THR A 50 3.44 1.73 -14.69
CA THR A 50 2.85 2.53 -13.62
C THR A 50 1.50 3.12 -14.01
N GLY A 51 1.38 3.65 -15.23
CA GLY A 51 0.12 4.17 -15.74
C GLY A 51 -0.94 3.07 -15.85
N LEU A 52 -0.54 1.87 -16.27
CA LEU A 52 -1.42 0.72 -16.35
C LEU A 52 -1.93 0.29 -14.96
N ARG A 53 -1.06 0.26 -13.95
CA ARG A 53 -1.42 -0.05 -12.56
C ARG A 53 -2.37 1.00 -11.98
N LEU A 54 -2.06 2.29 -12.17
CA LEU A 54 -2.92 3.40 -11.71
C LEU A 54 -4.34 3.28 -12.26
N LEU A 55 -4.46 3.11 -13.58
CA LEU A 55 -5.75 2.97 -14.24
C LEU A 55 -6.50 1.70 -13.81
N GLY A 56 -5.78 0.57 -13.71
CA GLY A 56 -6.35 -0.68 -13.23
C GLY A 56 -6.92 -0.55 -11.82
N TRP A 57 -6.18 0.06 -10.91
CA TRP A 57 -6.69 0.31 -9.56
C TRP A 57 -7.83 1.32 -9.52
N ALA A 58 -7.83 2.34 -10.37
CA ALA A 58 -8.97 3.26 -10.48
C ALA A 58 -10.26 2.54 -10.92
N VAL A 59 -10.16 1.55 -11.81
CA VAL A 59 -11.31 0.71 -12.18
C VAL A 59 -11.76 -0.16 -11.01
N VAL A 60 -10.83 -0.80 -10.30
CA VAL A 60 -11.15 -1.60 -9.09
C VAL A 60 -11.87 -0.73 -8.06
N ASP A 61 -11.38 0.48 -7.80
CA ASP A 61 -12.00 1.41 -6.83
C ASP A 61 -13.42 1.80 -7.21
N ALA A 62 -13.67 2.02 -8.51
CA ALA A 62 -15.02 2.34 -9.00
C ALA A 62 -16.01 1.17 -8.84
N LEU A 63 -15.51 -0.07 -8.76
CA LEU A 63 -16.32 -1.28 -8.61
C LEU A 63 -16.50 -1.72 -7.15
N VAL A 64 -15.64 -1.23 -6.24
CA VAL A 64 -15.69 -1.59 -4.82
C VAL A 64 -16.78 -0.77 -4.12
N PRO A 65 -17.70 -1.39 -3.36
CA PRO A 65 -18.67 -0.66 -2.55
C PRO A 65 -17.99 0.29 -1.56
N ALA A 66 -18.52 1.51 -1.42
CA ALA A 66 -17.97 2.53 -0.52
C ALA A 66 -18.06 2.14 0.97
N GLU A 67 -18.89 1.16 1.32
CA GLU A 67 -19.06 0.71 2.70
C GLU A 67 -17.98 -0.32 3.05
N ALA A 68 -17.16 0.06 4.03
CA ALA A 68 -16.18 -0.87 4.63
C ALA A 68 -16.93 -2.02 5.31
N LYS A 69 -16.71 -3.24 4.83
CA LYS A 69 -17.28 -4.44 5.48
C LYS A 69 -16.47 -4.75 6.74
N ASP A 70 -17.13 -5.38 7.71
CA ASP A 70 -16.46 -5.88 8.91
C ASP A 70 -15.29 -6.82 8.52
N ALA A 71 -14.09 -6.40 8.88
CA ALA A 71 -12.85 -7.10 8.57
C ALA A 71 -12.24 -7.77 9.81
N ALA A 72 -12.94 -7.86 10.93
CA ALA A 72 -12.42 -8.34 12.21
C ALA A 72 -11.85 -9.78 12.14
N GLY A 73 -12.45 -10.65 11.35
CA GLY A 73 -11.98 -12.03 11.14
C GLY A 73 -10.88 -12.19 10.08
N TRP A 74 -10.54 -11.13 9.36
CA TRP A 74 -9.56 -11.19 8.27
C TRP A 74 -8.12 -11.16 8.81
N LYS A 75 -7.28 -12.11 8.36
CA LYS A 75 -5.89 -12.25 8.82
C LYS A 75 -4.88 -12.32 7.66
N ARG A 76 -5.29 -11.89 6.47
CA ARG A 76 -4.40 -11.86 5.30
C ARG A 76 -3.66 -10.52 5.22
N ASN A 77 -2.59 -10.52 4.44
CA ASN A 77 -1.73 -9.34 4.23
C ASN A 77 -2.21 -8.41 3.10
N TYR A 78 -3.44 -8.57 2.66
CA TYR A 78 -4.08 -7.74 1.65
C TYR A 78 -5.50 -7.36 2.09
N CYS A 79 -6.02 -6.28 1.51
CA CYS A 79 -7.33 -5.75 1.85
C CYS A 79 -8.46 -6.75 1.57
N PRO A 80 -9.36 -7.02 2.53
CA PRO A 80 -10.49 -7.94 2.34
C PRO A 80 -11.52 -7.45 1.33
N VAL A 81 -11.54 -6.15 1.03
CA VAL A 81 -12.54 -5.50 0.17
C VAL A 81 -12.04 -5.37 -1.26
N CYS A 82 -10.85 -4.78 -1.47
CA CYS A 82 -10.33 -4.49 -2.81
C CYS A 82 -9.07 -5.26 -3.20
N GLY A 83 -8.53 -6.11 -2.31
CA GLY A 83 -7.35 -6.93 -2.60
C GLY A 83 -6.01 -6.19 -2.60
N ARG A 84 -5.98 -4.87 -2.39
CA ARG A 84 -4.72 -4.09 -2.35
C ARG A 84 -3.84 -4.47 -1.17
N PRO A 85 -2.50 -4.34 -1.32
CA PRO A 85 -1.61 -4.41 -0.17
C PRO A 85 -1.86 -3.24 0.78
N PRO A 86 -1.44 -3.34 2.06
CA PRO A 86 -1.52 -2.22 2.98
C PRO A 86 -0.50 -1.14 2.60
N VAL A 87 -0.87 0.12 2.83
CA VAL A 87 0.01 1.27 2.68
C VAL A 87 0.60 1.73 4.00
N LEU A 88 -0.11 1.47 5.09
CA LEU A 88 0.19 1.94 6.43
C LEU A 88 -0.22 0.90 7.47
N ALA A 89 0.48 0.84 8.60
CA ALA A 89 0.02 0.16 9.80
C ALA A 89 -0.31 1.15 10.91
N VAL A 90 -1.23 0.76 11.80
CA VAL A 90 -1.59 1.52 12.99
C VAL A 90 -1.47 0.62 14.21
N LEU A 91 -0.77 1.07 15.23
CA LEU A 91 -0.71 0.39 16.51
C LEU A 91 -1.77 0.97 17.45
N ARG A 92 -2.80 0.18 17.75
CA ARG A 92 -3.85 0.56 18.70
C ARG A 92 -3.55 -0.05 20.07
N LYS A 93 -3.82 0.72 21.13
CA LYS A 93 -3.70 0.22 22.51
C LYS A 93 -4.85 -0.75 22.77
N GLU A 94 -4.53 -1.92 23.27
CA GLU A 94 -5.47 -2.92 23.76
C GLU A 94 -5.18 -3.28 25.21
N GLN A 95 -6.02 -4.09 25.84
CA GLN A 95 -5.88 -4.49 27.24
C GLN A 95 -4.54 -5.20 27.54
N GLN A 96 -4.01 -5.94 26.56
CA GLN A 96 -2.77 -6.69 26.69
C GLN A 96 -1.64 -6.15 25.81
N GLY A 97 -1.55 -4.82 25.64
CA GLY A 97 -0.48 -4.20 24.87
C GLY A 97 -0.97 -3.40 23.65
N ARG A 98 -0.31 -3.56 22.50
CA ARG A 98 -0.71 -2.90 21.24
C ARG A 98 -0.99 -3.92 20.16
N ALA A 99 -2.15 -3.85 19.53
CA ALA A 99 -2.49 -4.60 18.33
C ALA A 99 -2.10 -3.81 17.07
N ARG A 100 -1.69 -4.54 16.03
CA ARG A 100 -1.40 -3.97 14.72
C ARG A 100 -2.61 -4.10 13.81
N PHE A 101 -2.98 -2.99 13.20
CA PHE A 101 -3.99 -2.92 12.15
C PHE A 101 -3.34 -2.44 10.87
N LEU A 102 -3.75 -2.99 9.75
CA LEU A 102 -3.32 -2.57 8.41
C LEU A 102 -4.38 -1.67 7.81
N VAL A 103 -3.95 -0.74 6.96
CA VAL A 103 -4.80 0.27 6.32
C VAL A 103 -4.64 0.17 4.81
N CYS A 104 -5.75 0.10 4.10
CA CYS A 104 -5.80 0.10 2.65
C CYS A 104 -5.73 1.53 2.10
N ASP A 105 -4.86 1.78 1.14
CA ASP A 105 -4.75 3.07 0.45
C ASP A 105 -5.97 3.35 -0.45
N GLY A 106 -6.57 2.32 -1.05
CA GLY A 106 -7.67 2.48 -2.00
C GLY A 106 -9.03 2.69 -1.34
N CYS A 107 -9.54 1.66 -0.65
CA CYS A 107 -10.88 1.70 -0.07
C CYS A 107 -10.90 2.05 1.42
N HIS A 108 -9.76 2.40 2.00
CA HIS A 108 -9.60 2.84 3.39
C HIS A 108 -10.03 1.80 4.45
N THR A 109 -10.26 0.55 4.06
CA THR A 109 -10.57 -0.53 5.01
C THR A 109 -9.40 -0.74 5.97
N VAL A 110 -9.73 -0.94 7.24
CA VAL A 110 -8.77 -1.25 8.31
C VAL A 110 -9.03 -2.67 8.79
N TRP A 111 -7.98 -3.49 8.94
CA TRP A 111 -8.13 -4.86 9.42
C TRP A 111 -6.99 -5.27 10.36
N PRO A 112 -7.27 -6.19 11.31
CA PRO A 112 -6.26 -6.67 12.24
C PRO A 112 -5.24 -7.57 11.53
N TYR A 113 -3.99 -7.50 11.96
CA TYR A 113 -2.93 -8.35 11.45
C TYR A 113 -1.95 -8.75 12.56
N VAL A 114 -1.16 -9.79 12.31
CA VAL A 114 -0.16 -10.24 13.28
C VAL A 114 0.78 -9.10 13.68
N ARG A 115 1.08 -9.01 14.98
CA ARG A 115 1.82 -7.90 15.56
C ARG A 115 3.22 -7.76 14.97
N VAL A 116 3.90 -8.87 14.79
CA VAL A 116 5.29 -8.93 14.33
C VAL A 116 5.36 -9.77 13.06
N GLY A 117 6.28 -9.40 12.16
CA GLY A 117 6.50 -10.05 10.88
C GLY A 117 6.25 -9.11 9.71
N CYS A 118 6.83 -9.47 8.57
CA CYS A 118 6.70 -8.71 7.35
C CYS A 118 5.32 -8.92 6.72
N VAL A 119 4.64 -7.83 6.41
CA VAL A 119 3.32 -7.88 5.75
C VAL A 119 3.41 -8.24 4.27
N TYR A 120 4.58 -8.10 3.66
CA TYR A 120 4.76 -8.31 2.22
C TYR A 120 5.30 -9.70 1.86
N CYS A 121 6.33 -10.19 2.53
CA CYS A 121 6.90 -11.52 2.27
C CYS A 121 6.51 -12.59 3.29
N GLY A 122 5.86 -12.20 4.40
CA GLY A 122 5.44 -13.12 5.45
C GLY A 122 6.57 -13.57 6.38
N ASN A 123 7.79 -12.99 6.25
CA ASN A 123 8.91 -13.31 7.15
C ASN A 123 8.52 -13.04 8.61
N GLN A 124 8.81 -14.00 9.50
CA GLN A 124 8.57 -13.92 10.95
C GLN A 124 9.86 -13.99 11.77
N ASP A 125 11.01 -14.07 11.12
CA ASP A 125 12.30 -14.03 11.77
C ASP A 125 12.55 -12.63 12.34
N LEU A 126 12.62 -12.54 13.66
CA LEU A 126 12.78 -11.29 14.38
C LEU A 126 14.15 -10.65 14.16
N GLU A 127 15.18 -11.43 13.86
CA GLU A 127 16.52 -10.91 13.57
C GLU A 127 16.56 -10.11 12.27
N LYS A 128 15.67 -10.44 11.33
CA LYS A 128 15.51 -9.76 10.04
C LYS A 128 14.45 -8.64 10.05
N MET A 129 13.80 -8.43 11.19
CA MET A 129 12.82 -7.35 11.36
C MET A 129 13.46 -6.21 12.16
N LYS A 130 13.53 -5.03 11.54
CA LYS A 130 14.06 -3.83 12.17
C LYS A 130 12.96 -2.78 12.34
N VAL A 131 13.15 -1.94 13.35
CA VAL A 131 12.32 -0.76 13.55
C VAL A 131 13.24 0.45 13.44
N LEU A 132 12.92 1.35 12.53
CA LEU A 132 13.59 2.63 12.40
C LEU A 132 12.67 3.72 12.96
N GLU A 133 13.13 4.44 13.96
CA GLU A 133 12.47 5.60 14.55
C GLU A 133 13.30 6.84 14.22
N PRO A 134 12.98 7.57 13.13
CA PRO A 134 13.74 8.74 12.75
C PRO A 134 13.63 9.85 13.81
N GLU A 135 14.70 10.60 13.98
CA GLU A 135 14.74 11.70 14.94
C GLU A 135 13.69 12.76 14.59
N GLY A 136 12.93 13.19 15.59
CA GLY A 136 11.83 14.15 15.41
C GLY A 136 10.47 13.53 15.04
N GLU A 137 10.41 12.22 14.75
CA GLU A 137 9.19 11.51 14.40
C GLU A 137 8.65 10.69 15.58
N GLU A 138 7.95 11.35 16.51
CA GLU A 138 7.44 10.63 17.70
C GLU A 138 6.24 9.72 17.40
N GLU A 139 5.46 10.01 16.36
CA GLU A 139 4.21 9.31 16.03
C GLU A 139 4.40 8.23 14.98
N MET A 140 5.45 8.32 14.16
CA MET A 140 5.70 7.42 13.05
C MET A 140 7.00 6.65 13.22
N ARG A 141 7.01 5.44 12.69
CA ARG A 141 8.21 4.63 12.55
C ARG A 141 8.16 3.82 11.25
N LEU A 142 9.28 3.25 10.86
CA LEU A 142 9.35 2.30 9.76
C LEU A 142 9.56 0.89 10.31
N ASP A 143 8.63 -0.02 10.01
CA ASP A 143 8.82 -1.45 10.23
C ASP A 143 9.50 -2.01 8.98
N VAL A 144 10.78 -2.40 9.08
CA VAL A 144 11.64 -2.81 7.97
C VAL A 144 11.83 -4.31 7.97
N CYS A 145 11.80 -4.92 6.80
CA CYS A 145 12.16 -6.32 6.58
C CYS A 145 13.45 -6.42 5.76
N GLU A 146 14.52 -6.93 6.37
CA GLU A 146 15.80 -7.14 5.67
C GLU A 146 15.77 -8.33 4.70
N GLU A 147 14.79 -9.24 4.82
CA GLU A 147 14.63 -10.38 3.91
C GLU A 147 14.17 -9.95 2.51
N CYS A 148 13.20 -9.03 2.43
CA CYS A 148 12.65 -8.58 1.14
C CYS A 148 12.91 -7.09 0.86
N HIS A 149 13.75 -6.45 1.68
CA HIS A 149 14.15 -5.04 1.56
C HIS A 149 12.97 -4.07 1.43
N THR A 150 11.87 -4.37 2.13
CA THR A 150 10.68 -3.50 2.13
C THR A 150 10.48 -2.87 3.50
N TYR A 151 9.74 -1.79 3.51
CA TYR A 151 9.32 -1.13 4.74
C TYR A 151 7.81 -0.84 4.72
N LEU A 152 7.26 -0.71 5.92
CA LEU A 152 5.89 -0.25 6.12
C LEU A 152 5.91 0.88 7.14
N LYS A 153 5.38 2.04 6.79
CA LYS A 153 5.16 3.11 7.76
C LYS A 153 4.14 2.66 8.79
N THR A 154 4.44 2.90 10.06
CA THR A 154 3.61 2.46 11.16
C THR A 154 3.34 3.63 12.10
N TYR A 155 2.07 4.03 12.19
CA TYR A 155 1.62 4.99 13.18
C TYR A 155 1.53 4.34 14.57
N GLN A 156 2.29 4.86 15.51
CA GLN A 156 2.36 4.31 16.87
C GLN A 156 1.62 5.15 17.92
N GLY A 157 1.07 6.28 17.52
CA GLY A 157 0.43 7.24 18.42
C GLY A 157 1.42 8.14 19.16
N GLY A 158 1.06 9.40 19.34
CA GLY A 158 1.87 10.35 20.08
C GLY A 158 1.92 10.06 21.58
N LYS A 159 2.95 10.57 22.25
CA LYS A 159 3.10 10.49 23.73
C LYS A 159 2.01 11.25 24.45
N GLN A 160 1.40 12.28 23.83
CA GLN A 160 0.34 13.13 24.38
C GLN A 160 -1.01 12.79 23.73
N ARG A 161 -1.56 11.62 24.03
CA ARG A 161 -2.91 11.31 23.59
C ARG A 161 -3.93 11.86 24.60
N ASP A 162 -4.90 12.65 24.12
CA ASP A 162 -6.09 13.00 24.89
C ASP A 162 -6.84 11.69 25.25
N PRO A 163 -7.02 11.37 26.54
CA PRO A 163 -7.75 10.18 26.97
C PRO A 163 -9.22 10.15 26.51
N LYS A 164 -9.76 11.30 26.07
CA LYS A 164 -11.12 11.46 25.56
C LYS A 164 -11.24 11.38 24.05
N ALA A 165 -10.11 11.29 23.32
CA ALA A 165 -10.16 11.08 21.88
C ALA A 165 -10.79 9.72 21.57
N PRO A 166 -11.73 9.64 20.61
CA PRO A 166 -12.34 8.36 20.22
C PRO A 166 -11.25 7.36 19.80
N ASP A 167 -11.50 6.08 20.05
CA ASP A 167 -10.56 5.00 19.82
C ASP A 167 -10.11 4.91 18.35
N GLY A 168 -9.03 5.59 18.05
CA GLY A 168 -8.36 5.63 16.76
C GLY A 168 -8.72 6.86 15.93
N PRO A 169 -7.73 7.43 15.21
CA PRO A 169 -7.97 8.48 14.24
C PRO A 169 -8.87 7.97 13.10
N ASN A 170 -9.64 8.88 12.50
CA ASN A 170 -10.38 8.60 11.27
C ASN A 170 -9.41 8.03 10.21
N VAL A 171 -9.77 6.95 9.54
CA VAL A 171 -8.90 6.26 8.59
C VAL A 171 -8.41 7.18 7.48
N SER A 172 -9.27 8.03 6.95
CA SER A 172 -8.88 9.04 5.96
C SER A 172 -7.86 10.03 6.53
N GLU A 173 -8.01 10.44 7.79
CA GLU A 173 -7.07 11.30 8.48
C GLU A 173 -5.72 10.61 8.71
N ILE A 174 -5.71 9.31 9.02
CA ILE A 174 -4.48 8.52 9.15
C ILE A 174 -3.70 8.53 7.84
N ILE A 175 -4.34 8.26 6.71
CA ILE A 175 -3.67 8.21 5.42
C ILE A 175 -3.11 9.58 5.07
N TYR A 176 -3.93 10.63 5.10
CA TYR A 176 -3.51 11.98 4.73
C TYR A 176 -2.46 12.57 5.68
N ARG A 177 -2.62 12.40 6.99
CA ARG A 177 -1.67 12.97 7.96
C ARG A 177 -0.40 12.14 8.11
N HIS A 178 -0.50 10.83 8.03
CA HIS A 178 0.63 9.96 8.40
C HIS A 178 1.34 9.32 7.20
N ASP A 179 0.67 9.03 6.10
CA ASP A 179 1.36 8.55 4.91
C ASP A 179 1.85 9.70 4.03
N TRP A 180 0.95 10.59 3.62
CA TRP A 180 1.29 11.69 2.71
C TRP A 180 2.13 12.79 3.36
N ALA A 181 1.85 13.15 4.60
CA ALA A 181 2.62 14.17 5.32
C ALA A 181 4.03 13.71 5.72
N THR A 182 4.30 12.41 5.63
CA THR A 182 5.59 11.80 5.99
C THR A 182 6.35 11.23 4.79
N LEU A 183 6.26 11.89 3.63
CA LEU A 183 6.99 11.49 2.42
C LEU A 183 8.52 11.52 2.61
N HIS A 184 9.02 12.38 3.50
CA HIS A 184 10.44 12.41 3.87
C HIS A 184 10.92 11.07 4.45
N LEU A 185 10.06 10.31 5.13
CA LEU A 185 10.38 8.97 5.61
C LEU A 185 10.53 7.96 4.46
N ASP A 186 9.77 8.16 3.37
CA ASP A 186 9.91 7.33 2.18
C ASP A 186 11.24 7.61 1.48
N LEU A 187 11.68 8.88 1.43
CA LEU A 187 12.99 9.25 0.88
C LEU A 187 14.13 8.67 1.71
N LEU A 188 14.08 8.79 3.04
CA LEU A 188 15.07 8.18 3.93
C LEU A 188 15.15 6.66 3.76
N ALA A 189 14.02 5.99 3.60
CA ALA A 189 13.99 4.55 3.37
C ALA A 189 14.62 4.18 2.02
N GLN A 190 14.36 4.96 0.97
CA GLN A 190 14.94 4.74 -0.36
C GLN A 190 16.45 4.95 -0.39
N GLU A 191 16.97 5.94 0.32
CA GLU A 191 18.42 6.16 0.49
C GLU A 191 19.11 4.94 1.13
N GLN A 192 18.37 4.15 1.91
CA GLN A 192 18.84 2.88 2.49
C GLN A 192 18.56 1.66 1.61
N GLY A 193 18.11 1.86 0.36
CA GLY A 193 17.80 0.78 -0.58
C GLY A 193 16.51 0.01 -0.25
N LEU A 194 15.63 0.59 0.57
CA LEU A 194 14.36 -0.02 0.93
C LEU A 194 13.25 0.34 -0.07
N VAL A 195 12.38 -0.61 -0.36
CA VAL A 195 11.29 -0.48 -1.33
C VAL A 195 9.95 -0.31 -0.63
N LYS A 196 9.19 0.73 -1.01
CA LYS A 196 7.80 0.87 -0.59
C LYS A 196 6.90 0.00 -1.47
N ARG A 197 6.04 -0.79 -0.82
CA ARG A 197 4.93 -1.47 -1.48
C ARG A 197 3.61 -0.89 -0.97
N GLY A 198 2.54 -1.10 -1.73
CA GLY A 198 1.20 -0.70 -1.30
C GLY A 198 0.73 0.66 -1.79
N SER A 199 1.60 1.64 -2.00
CA SER A 199 1.21 2.93 -2.59
C SER A 199 1.42 2.94 -4.10
N VAL A 200 0.33 3.11 -4.84
CA VAL A 200 0.38 3.21 -6.31
C VAL A 200 1.03 4.52 -6.76
N LEU A 201 0.86 5.59 -5.98
CA LEU A 201 1.37 6.92 -6.33
C LEU A 201 2.88 7.03 -6.17
N LEU A 202 3.47 6.41 -5.15
CA LEU A 202 4.92 6.43 -4.97
C LEU A 202 5.65 5.47 -5.91
N ALA A 203 5.05 4.35 -6.27
CA ALA A 203 5.54 3.53 -7.36
C ALA A 203 5.58 4.30 -8.69
N ALA A 204 4.68 5.28 -8.87
CA ALA A 204 4.67 6.19 -10.03
C ALA A 204 5.78 7.26 -9.99
N ALA A 205 6.10 7.76 -8.81
CA ALA A 205 7.08 8.84 -8.65
C ALA A 205 8.53 8.37 -8.84
N LEU A 206 8.81 7.09 -8.65
CA LEU A 206 10.15 6.52 -8.76
C LEU A 206 10.60 6.23 -10.20
N VAL A 207 9.75 6.44 -11.19
CA VAL A 207 10.05 6.24 -12.63
C VAL A 207 10.17 7.59 -13.37
N PHE A 208 10.36 8.69 -12.69
CA PHE A 208 10.87 9.91 -13.36
C PHE A 208 12.36 9.72 -13.58
N ASP A 209 12.62 8.93 -14.59
CA ASP A 209 13.92 8.67 -15.12
C ASP A 209 14.56 9.96 -15.63
N GLU A 210 15.81 10.11 -15.29
CA GLU A 210 16.72 11.08 -15.87
C GLU A 210 16.71 10.93 -17.39
N GLY A 211 16.03 11.85 -18.08
CA GLY A 211 16.07 12.02 -19.51
C GLY A 211 17.06 13.10 -19.90
#